data_6d3cd627fd443b9b1f322d27bf96e468
#
_entry.id   6d3cd627fd443b9b1f322d27bf96e468
#
_cell.length_a   1.000
_cell.length_b   1.000
_cell.length_c   1.000
_cell.angle_alpha   90.00
_cell.angle_beta   90.00
_cell.angle_gamma   90.00
#
_symmetry.space_group_name_H-M   'P 1'
#
loop_
_entity.id
_entity.type
_entity.pdbx_description
1 polymer ?
#
loop_
_entity_poly.entity_id
_entity_poly.type
_entity_poly.pdbx_seq_one_letter_code
_entity_poly.pdbx_strand_id
1 'polypeptide(L)'
;MVWERYGMHRRLVGRALVAGAERAEGIALVSREPLSLWGGLNARTGEIIDRRHERSGENVTGKVFVFPQGRGSSTASAVLLESVKAGKAPAAIINLRVDPILALGSILADELYHKPVPIVVLAEAEFNSIHEGDRVAVEPDGTVSINTP
;
A
#
# COMPACT_ATOMS: atom_id res chain seq x y z
N MET A 1 11.06 19.13 -11.41
CA MET A 1 10.72 17.82 -10.81
C MET A 1 9.24 17.55 -10.93
N VAL A 2 8.88 16.28 -10.92
CA VAL A 2 7.46 15.87 -11.02
C VAL A 2 6.61 16.48 -9.92
N TRP A 3 7.16 16.59 -8.72
CA TRP A 3 6.47 17.13 -7.54
C TRP A 3 6.03 18.59 -7.70
N GLU A 4 6.73 19.37 -8.46
CA GLU A 4 6.45 20.80 -8.66
C GLU A 4 5.14 21.05 -9.42
N ARG A 5 4.59 20.01 -10.07
CA ARG A 5 3.34 20.11 -10.81
C ARG A 5 2.11 20.02 -9.91
N TYR A 6 2.30 19.63 -8.65
CA TYR A 6 1.21 19.47 -7.70
C TYR A 6 1.12 20.70 -6.80
N GLY A 7 -0.08 21.19 -6.57
CA GLY A 7 -0.28 22.46 -5.91
C GLY A 7 0.03 22.46 -4.42
N MET A 8 -0.05 21.30 -3.74
CA MET A 8 0.09 21.25 -2.30
C MET A 8 1.02 20.09 -1.89
N HIS A 9 1.98 20.41 -1.03
CA HIS A 9 2.93 19.44 -0.50
C HIS A 9 2.77 19.31 1.01
N ARG A 10 2.62 18.08 1.51
CA ARG A 10 2.51 17.77 2.94
C ARG A 10 3.41 16.62 3.32
N ARG A 11 3.84 16.64 4.57
CA ARG A 11 4.62 15.56 5.17
C ARG A 11 3.88 15.00 6.36
N LEU A 12 3.77 13.68 6.42
CA LEU A 12 3.18 12.96 7.54
C LEU A 12 4.24 12.04 8.14
N VAL A 13 4.18 11.87 9.46
CA VAL A 13 5.08 10.94 10.15
C VAL A 13 4.30 9.68 10.45
N GLY A 14 4.65 8.60 9.78
CA GLY A 14 4.03 7.30 9.98
C GLY A 14 4.93 6.35 10.75
N ARG A 15 4.35 5.22 11.13
CA ARG A 15 5.09 4.12 11.75
C ARG A 15 5.34 3.05 10.68
N ALA A 16 6.61 2.84 10.33
CA ALA A 16 6.97 1.80 9.39
C ALA A 16 6.89 0.44 10.08
N LEU A 17 5.94 -0.40 9.67
CA LEU A 17 5.90 -1.80 10.08
C LEU A 17 6.91 -2.62 9.29
N VAL A 18 7.01 -2.31 8.00
CA VAL A 18 8.03 -2.88 7.12
C VAL A 18 8.64 -1.71 6.37
N ALA A 19 9.93 -1.51 6.55
CA ALA A 19 10.65 -0.48 5.83
C ALA A 19 10.96 -0.95 4.41
N GLY A 20 10.81 -0.06 3.44
CA GLY A 20 11.32 -0.31 2.10
C GLY A 20 12.83 -0.20 2.08
N ALA A 21 13.45 -0.81 1.06
CA ALA A 21 14.89 -0.70 0.85
C ALA A 21 15.28 0.74 0.45
N GLU A 22 14.37 1.42 -0.22
CA GLU A 22 14.55 2.79 -0.69
C GLU A 22 13.20 3.50 -0.74
N ARG A 23 13.20 4.77 -1.12
CA ARG A 23 11.97 5.53 -1.28
C ARG A 23 11.06 4.87 -2.31
N ALA A 24 9.80 4.69 -1.95
CA ALA A 24 8.76 4.17 -2.84
C ALA A 24 7.75 5.26 -3.12
N GLU A 25 7.31 5.40 -4.36
CA GLU A 25 6.30 6.40 -4.72
C GLU A 25 5.33 5.90 -5.77
N GLY A 26 4.14 6.46 -5.76
CA GLY A 26 3.08 6.14 -6.70
C GLY A 26 1.86 7.01 -6.46
N ILE A 27 0.87 6.81 -7.33
CA ILE A 27 -0.43 7.47 -7.19
C ILE A 27 -1.25 6.72 -6.15
N ALA A 28 -1.91 7.45 -5.27
CA ALA A 28 -2.76 6.86 -4.23
C ALA A 28 -3.99 6.21 -4.82
N LEU A 29 -4.20 4.94 -4.48
CA LEU A 29 -5.46 4.22 -4.65
C LEU A 29 -6.06 4.10 -3.25
N VAL A 30 -7.13 4.83 -2.99
CA VAL A 30 -7.68 4.98 -1.65
C VAL A 30 -8.97 4.19 -1.48
N SER A 31 -9.04 3.43 -0.40
CA SER A 31 -10.26 2.76 0.03
C SER A 31 -10.55 3.07 1.49
N ARG A 32 -11.82 3.23 1.83
CA ARG A 32 -12.29 3.34 3.21
C ARG A 32 -12.69 1.97 3.77
N GLU A 33 -12.70 0.95 2.94
CA GLU A 33 -13.06 -0.41 3.34
C GLU A 33 -11.84 -1.30 3.47
N PRO A 34 -11.81 -2.19 4.48
CA PRO A 34 -10.81 -3.27 4.50
C PRO A 34 -10.91 -4.13 3.26
N LEU A 35 -9.82 -4.82 2.93
CA LEU A 35 -9.80 -5.78 1.82
C LEU A 35 -9.13 -7.06 2.29
N SER A 36 -9.77 -8.19 2.07
CA SER A 36 -9.12 -9.48 2.20
C SER A 36 -8.30 -9.73 0.92
N LEU A 37 -6.98 -9.82 1.04
CA LEU A 37 -6.16 -10.11 -0.13
C LEU A 37 -6.45 -11.51 -0.67
N TRP A 38 -6.70 -12.46 0.22
CA TRP A 38 -7.12 -13.79 -0.20
C TRP A 38 -8.55 -13.71 -0.74
N GLY A 39 -8.70 -14.02 -2.02
CA GLY A 39 -9.99 -13.92 -2.71
C GLY A 39 -10.36 -12.51 -3.15
N GLY A 40 -9.69 -11.48 -2.67
CA GLY A 40 -9.98 -10.09 -3.02
C GLY A 40 -8.96 -9.44 -3.95
N LEU A 41 -7.73 -9.98 -4.00
CA LEU A 41 -6.68 -9.49 -4.88
C LEU A 41 -6.20 -10.62 -5.78
N ASN A 42 -6.13 -10.39 -7.09
CA ASN A 42 -5.48 -11.30 -8.00
C ASN A 42 -3.98 -11.00 -8.01
N ALA A 43 -3.19 -11.86 -7.40
CA ALA A 43 -1.75 -11.65 -7.26
C ALA A 43 -1.01 -11.60 -8.60
N ARG A 44 -1.54 -12.24 -9.63
CA ARG A 44 -0.91 -12.30 -10.96
C ARG A 44 -1.15 -11.07 -11.80
N THR A 45 -2.24 -10.35 -11.56
CA THR A 45 -2.63 -9.18 -12.35
C THR A 45 -2.57 -7.89 -11.55
N GLY A 46 -2.67 -7.96 -10.23
CA GLY A 46 -2.78 -6.79 -9.36
C GLY A 46 -4.19 -6.22 -9.27
N GLU A 47 -5.17 -6.89 -9.87
CA GLU A 47 -6.55 -6.42 -9.86
C GLU A 47 -7.28 -6.77 -8.57
N ILE A 48 -8.07 -5.82 -8.06
CA ILE A 48 -9.02 -6.07 -6.97
C ILE A 48 -10.22 -6.77 -7.55
N ILE A 49 -10.40 -8.04 -7.18
CA ILE A 49 -11.42 -8.91 -7.77
C ILE A 49 -12.61 -9.17 -6.85
N ASP A 50 -12.58 -8.66 -5.62
CA ASP A 50 -13.75 -8.72 -4.74
C ASP A 50 -14.84 -7.79 -5.28
N ARG A 51 -15.89 -8.37 -5.84
CA ARG A 51 -16.97 -7.62 -6.48
C ARG A 51 -17.77 -6.74 -5.54
N ARG A 52 -17.69 -7.00 -4.23
CA ARG A 52 -18.40 -6.22 -3.20
C ARG A 52 -17.57 -5.06 -2.69
N HIS A 53 -16.28 -5.02 -3.01
CA HIS A 53 -15.40 -3.97 -2.55
C HIS A 53 -15.58 -2.70 -3.40
N GLU A 54 -15.53 -1.54 -2.76
CA GLU A 54 -15.72 -0.26 -3.44
C GLU A 54 -14.70 0.02 -4.55
N ARG A 55 -13.52 -0.62 -4.47
CA ARG A 55 -12.47 -0.46 -5.48
C ARG A 55 -12.35 -1.67 -6.42
N SER A 56 -13.41 -2.46 -6.52
CA SER A 56 -13.45 -3.61 -7.43
C SER A 56 -13.12 -3.18 -8.86
N GLY A 57 -12.25 -3.94 -9.52
CA GLY A 57 -11.81 -3.66 -10.89
C GLY A 57 -10.58 -2.76 -10.97
N GLU A 58 -10.21 -2.08 -9.89
CA GLU A 58 -9.00 -1.26 -9.85
C GLU A 58 -7.75 -2.12 -9.70
N ASN A 59 -6.61 -1.61 -10.13
CA ASN A 59 -5.35 -2.33 -10.10
C ASN A 59 -4.37 -1.66 -9.14
N VAL A 60 -3.79 -2.45 -8.21
CA VAL A 60 -2.87 -1.91 -7.19
C VAL A 60 -1.43 -1.78 -7.69
N THR A 61 -1.10 -2.38 -8.83
CA THR A 61 0.29 -2.46 -9.31
C THR A 61 0.95 -1.09 -9.40
N GLY A 62 2.05 -0.93 -8.67
CA GLY A 62 2.82 0.32 -8.69
C GLY A 62 2.16 1.51 -8.02
N LYS A 63 0.98 1.33 -7.45
CA LYS A 63 0.28 2.40 -6.74
C LYS A 63 0.59 2.34 -5.25
N VAL A 64 0.37 3.44 -4.56
CA VAL A 64 0.36 3.43 -3.10
C VAL A 64 -1.06 3.08 -2.68
N PHE A 65 -1.24 1.87 -2.15
CA PHE A 65 -2.56 1.37 -1.77
C PHE A 65 -2.86 1.80 -0.33
N VAL A 66 -3.86 2.66 -0.20
CA VAL A 66 -4.27 3.26 1.07
C VAL A 66 -5.60 2.62 1.47
N PHE A 67 -5.59 1.75 2.46
CA PHE A 67 -6.80 1.09 2.95
C PHE A 67 -6.65 0.76 4.43
N PRO A 68 -7.75 0.62 5.18
CA PRO A 68 -7.65 0.51 6.63
C PRO A 68 -6.80 -0.66 7.12
N GLN A 69 -7.05 -1.84 6.59
CA GLN A 69 -6.36 -3.08 6.98
C GLN A 69 -6.82 -4.24 6.11
N GLY A 70 -6.10 -5.36 6.18
CA GLY A 70 -6.59 -6.61 5.63
C GLY A 70 -7.76 -7.15 6.46
N ARG A 71 -8.47 -8.11 5.90
CA ARG A 71 -9.60 -8.77 6.55
C ARG A 71 -9.39 -10.28 6.50
N GLY A 72 -9.42 -10.92 7.67
CA GLY A 72 -9.59 -12.36 7.81
C GLY A 72 -8.34 -13.21 7.67
N SER A 73 -8.10 -13.80 6.54
CA SER A 73 -7.26 -14.97 6.37
C SER A 73 -5.75 -14.74 6.50
N SER A 74 -5.05 -15.65 7.20
CA SER A 74 -3.59 -15.71 7.24
C SER A 74 -2.96 -15.97 5.86
N THR A 75 -3.73 -16.52 4.92
CA THR A 75 -3.30 -16.75 3.54
C THR A 75 -3.04 -15.44 2.79
N ALA A 76 -3.53 -14.30 3.32
CA ALA A 76 -3.26 -13.00 2.72
C ALA A 76 -1.77 -12.68 2.61
N SER A 77 -0.94 -13.19 3.53
CA SER A 77 0.51 -13.02 3.43
C SER A 77 1.08 -13.69 2.18
N ALA A 78 0.58 -14.86 1.83
CA ALA A 78 1.00 -15.57 0.62
C ALA A 78 0.55 -14.84 -0.64
N VAL A 79 -0.63 -14.22 -0.63
CA VAL A 79 -1.12 -13.44 -1.77
C VAL A 79 -0.23 -12.23 -2.01
N LEU A 80 0.14 -11.51 -0.96
CA LEU A 80 1.05 -10.37 -1.10
C LEU A 80 2.42 -10.82 -1.63
N LEU A 81 2.97 -11.90 -1.06
CA LEU A 81 4.24 -12.45 -1.51
C LEU A 81 4.19 -12.84 -2.99
N GLU A 82 3.14 -13.50 -3.43
CA GLU A 82 2.97 -13.90 -4.82
C GLU A 82 2.85 -12.68 -5.75
N SER A 83 2.18 -11.62 -5.30
CA SER A 83 2.06 -10.39 -6.09
C SER A 83 3.43 -9.73 -6.30
N VAL A 84 4.30 -9.78 -5.30
CA VAL A 84 5.69 -9.28 -5.43
C VAL A 84 6.44 -10.12 -6.46
N LYS A 85 6.34 -11.44 -6.36
CA LYS A 85 6.98 -12.35 -7.32
C LYS A 85 6.51 -12.09 -8.75
N ALA A 86 5.24 -11.81 -8.93
CA ALA A 86 4.65 -11.54 -10.25
C ALA A 86 4.96 -10.12 -10.77
N GLY A 87 5.56 -9.25 -9.97
CA GLY A 87 5.81 -7.87 -10.34
C GLY A 87 4.54 -7.02 -10.37
N LYS A 88 3.51 -7.41 -9.62
CA LYS A 88 2.19 -6.77 -9.61
C LYS A 88 1.81 -6.18 -8.26
N ALA A 89 2.75 -6.13 -7.32
CA ALA A 89 2.49 -5.58 -6.00
C ALA A 89 2.32 -4.05 -6.03
N PRO A 90 1.65 -3.48 -5.03
CA PRO A 90 1.67 -2.04 -4.85
C PRO A 90 3.11 -1.56 -4.56
N ALA A 91 3.37 -0.30 -4.85
CA ALA A 91 4.66 0.33 -4.52
C ALA A 91 4.83 0.46 -3.02
N ALA A 92 3.74 0.71 -2.30
CA ALA A 92 3.70 0.78 -0.85
C ALA A 92 2.26 0.57 -0.39
N ILE A 93 2.11 0.23 0.89
CA ILE A 93 0.82 0.09 1.55
C ILE A 93 0.77 1.09 2.72
N ILE A 94 -0.34 1.83 2.82
CA ILE A 94 -0.61 2.68 3.97
C ILE A 94 -1.89 2.16 4.64
N ASN A 95 -1.76 1.78 5.90
CA ASN A 95 -2.87 1.27 6.71
C ASN A 95 -3.22 2.23 7.84
N LEU A 96 -4.44 2.09 8.35
CA LEU A 96 -4.91 2.75 9.56
C LEU A 96 -4.58 1.92 10.80
N ARG A 97 -4.58 0.59 10.65
CA ARG A 97 -4.34 -0.35 11.75
C ARG A 97 -3.17 -1.27 11.43
N VAL A 98 -2.49 -1.69 12.48
CA VAL A 98 -1.41 -2.68 12.36
C VAL A 98 -1.97 -3.99 11.83
N ASP A 99 -1.39 -4.50 10.76
CA ASP A 99 -1.77 -5.78 10.15
C ASP A 99 -0.55 -6.70 10.07
N PRO A 100 -0.39 -7.60 11.06
CA PRO A 100 0.77 -8.49 11.11
C PRO A 100 0.83 -9.47 9.93
N ILE A 101 -0.30 -9.81 9.36
CA ILE A 101 -0.35 -10.78 8.24
C ILE A 101 0.21 -10.15 6.97
N LEU A 102 -0.17 -8.90 6.68
CA LEU A 102 0.42 -8.17 5.56
C LEU A 102 1.92 -7.92 5.79
N ALA A 103 2.29 -7.55 7.02
CA ALA A 103 3.69 -7.33 7.37
C ALA A 103 4.50 -8.61 7.13
N LEU A 104 3.99 -9.77 7.53
CA LEU A 104 4.66 -11.06 7.29
C LEU A 104 4.88 -11.28 5.79
N GLY A 105 3.88 -11.02 4.96
CA GLY A 105 4.00 -11.17 3.51
C GLY A 105 5.13 -10.32 2.92
N SER A 106 5.25 -9.08 3.37
CA SER A 106 6.31 -8.18 2.91
C SER A 106 7.69 -8.59 3.45
N ILE A 107 7.76 -9.04 4.70
CA ILE A 107 9.02 -9.56 5.27
C ILE A 107 9.51 -10.77 4.47
N LEU A 108 8.61 -11.68 4.11
CA LEU A 108 8.95 -12.83 3.28
C LEU A 108 9.40 -12.40 1.88
N ALA A 109 8.78 -11.37 1.32
CA ALA A 109 9.19 -10.84 0.02
C ALA A 109 10.60 -10.27 0.06
N ASP A 110 10.98 -9.64 1.17
CA ASP A 110 12.34 -9.17 1.38
C ASP A 110 13.33 -10.34 1.47
N GLU A 111 13.01 -11.35 2.27
CA GLU A 111 13.86 -12.52 2.46
C GLU A 111 14.07 -13.29 1.17
N LEU A 112 13.02 -13.51 0.38
CA LEU A 112 13.06 -14.37 -0.79
C LEU A 112 13.45 -13.64 -2.08
N TYR A 113 13.07 -12.37 -2.21
CA TYR A 113 13.21 -11.64 -3.48
C TYR A 113 13.94 -10.30 -3.31
N HIS A 114 14.31 -9.91 -2.10
CA HIS A 114 14.91 -8.60 -1.79
C HIS A 114 14.04 -7.44 -2.27
N LYS A 115 12.72 -7.62 -2.20
CA LYS A 115 11.73 -6.64 -2.66
C LYS A 115 10.61 -6.47 -1.62
N PRO A 116 10.92 -5.88 -0.45
CA PRO A 116 9.87 -5.63 0.53
C PRO A 116 8.90 -4.58 -0.02
N VAL A 117 7.62 -4.76 0.27
CA VAL A 117 6.61 -3.72 0.06
C VAL A 117 6.58 -2.88 1.34
N PRO A 118 6.91 -1.58 1.28
CA PRO A 118 6.82 -0.75 2.47
C PRO A 118 5.39 -0.72 3.01
N ILE A 119 5.24 -0.89 4.32
CA ILE A 119 3.95 -0.81 5.00
C ILE A 119 4.07 0.19 6.12
N VAL A 120 3.27 1.24 6.08
CA VAL A 120 3.26 2.32 7.05
C VAL A 120 1.86 2.45 7.65
N VAL A 121 1.80 2.64 8.97
CA VAL A 121 0.54 2.93 9.67
C VAL A 121 0.52 4.41 10.01
N LEU A 122 -0.58 5.07 9.66
CA LEU A 122 -0.84 6.47 9.98
C LEU A 122 -1.94 6.58 11.03
N ALA A 123 -1.88 7.67 11.81
CA ALA A 123 -2.98 8.05 12.68
C ALA A 123 -4.23 8.37 11.84
N GLU A 124 -5.41 8.25 12.43
CA GLU A 124 -6.68 8.34 11.70
C GLU A 124 -6.83 9.65 10.91
N ALA A 125 -6.54 10.80 11.53
CA ALA A 125 -6.66 12.08 10.83
C ALA A 125 -5.73 12.16 9.62
N GLU A 126 -4.50 11.66 9.76
CA GLU A 126 -3.50 11.66 8.68
C GLU A 126 -3.87 10.66 7.59
N PHE A 127 -4.31 9.45 7.99
CA PHE A 127 -4.81 8.46 7.04
C PHE A 127 -5.96 9.03 6.20
N ASN A 128 -6.92 9.68 6.86
CA ASN A 128 -8.08 10.26 6.18
C ASN A 128 -7.75 11.47 5.33
N SER A 129 -6.58 12.06 5.48
CA SER A 129 -6.16 13.22 4.71
C SER A 129 -5.62 12.88 3.32
N ILE A 130 -5.39 11.60 3.04
CA ILE A 130 -4.90 11.16 1.72
C ILE A 130 -6.11 10.94 0.82
N HIS A 131 -6.08 11.54 -0.36
CA HIS A 131 -7.17 11.46 -1.32
C HIS A 131 -6.76 10.69 -2.56
N GLU A 132 -7.76 10.13 -3.23
CA GLU A 132 -7.56 9.45 -4.50
C GLU A 132 -6.83 10.36 -5.48
N GLY A 133 -5.80 9.84 -6.13
CA GLY A 133 -5.05 10.58 -7.11
C GLY A 133 -3.89 11.41 -6.56
N ASP A 134 -3.74 11.50 -5.23
CA ASP A 134 -2.57 12.14 -4.64
C ASP A 134 -1.29 11.43 -5.06
N ARG A 135 -0.23 12.18 -5.26
CA ARG A 135 1.11 11.61 -5.43
C ARG A 135 1.71 11.37 -4.07
N VAL A 136 2.06 10.13 -3.77
CA VAL A 136 2.52 9.72 -2.43
C VAL A 136 3.89 9.08 -2.53
N ALA A 137 4.79 9.48 -1.64
CA ALA A 137 6.09 8.84 -1.47
C ALA A 137 6.24 8.37 -0.02
N VAL A 138 6.77 7.17 0.14
CA VAL A 138 7.01 6.55 1.44
C VAL A 138 8.51 6.34 1.59
N GLU A 139 9.09 6.99 2.60
CA GLU A 139 10.52 6.86 2.90
C GLU A 139 10.78 5.63 3.79
N PRO A 140 12.00 5.09 3.78
CA PRO A 140 12.32 3.95 4.65
C PRO A 140 12.07 4.19 6.13
N ASP A 141 12.14 5.44 6.60
CA ASP A 141 11.91 5.78 8.01
C ASP A 141 10.42 5.89 8.37
N GLY A 142 9.52 5.71 7.42
CA GLY A 142 8.08 5.84 7.63
C GLY A 142 7.50 7.21 7.33
N THR A 143 8.33 8.18 6.96
CA THR A 143 7.83 9.48 6.53
C THR A 143 7.05 9.35 5.22
N VAL A 144 5.89 9.98 5.17
CA VAL A 144 5.01 9.96 4.00
C VAL A 144 4.89 11.38 3.46
N SER A 145 5.27 11.57 2.22
CA SER A 145 5.16 12.85 1.51
C SER A 145 3.99 12.79 0.54
N ILE A 146 3.14 13.80 0.57
CA ILE A 146 1.93 13.84 -0.25
C ILE A 146 1.92 15.12 -1.06
N ASN A 147 1.70 14.99 -2.36
CA ASN A 147 1.44 16.11 -3.25
C ASN A 147 0.05 15.95 -3.84
N THR A 148 -0.81 16.91 -3.54
CA THR A 148 -2.18 16.94 -4.05
C THR A 148 -2.20 17.71 -5.37
N PRO A 149 -2.82 17.14 -6.42
CA PRO A 149 -2.94 17.82 -7.71
C PRO A 149 -3.68 19.15 -7.63
#